data_d43f9ab049ea8a1c28871dac674df99b
#
_entry.id   d43f9ab049ea8a1c28871dac674df99b
#
_cell.length_a   1.000
_cell.length_b   1.000
_cell.length_c   1.000
_cell.angle_alpha   90.00
_cell.angle_beta   90.00
_cell.angle_gamma   90.00
#
_symmetry.space_group_name_H-M   'P 1'
#
loop_
_entity.id
_entity.type
_entity.pdbx_description
1 polymer ?
#
loop_
_entity_poly.entity_id
_entity_poly.type
_entity_poly.pdbx_seq_one_letter_code
_entity_poly.pdbx_strand_id
1 'polypeptide(L)'
;GFVVLFLIMTFYPIFIKKKLPVSSMHGDIVALDNLTVKPTQKIGIALDFTLADEKLIAHALAQGQQGSNYVLIHVVESVSAHYLGAASDDEETRLDQERLSEYQRQLEQKGYAVSTALGFKNRTAAIVKIVADNKVDMLVMGAHGHKGIKDYIFGETIESVRHKLNIPVLIVNV
;
A
#
# COMPACT_ATOMS: atom_id res chain seq x y z
N GLY A 1 -61.84 -39.73 -5.91
CA GLY A 1 -60.37 -40.06 -5.97
C GLY A 1 -59.54 -39.00 -6.69
N PHE A 2 -59.95 -38.45 -7.83
CA PHE A 2 -59.16 -37.58 -8.69
C PHE A 2 -58.92 -36.23 -8.06
N VAL A 3 -59.88 -35.65 -7.36
CA VAL A 3 -59.74 -34.32 -6.68
C VAL A 3 -58.72 -34.35 -5.56
N VAL A 4 -58.71 -35.45 -4.79
CA VAL A 4 -57.74 -35.59 -3.67
C VAL A 4 -56.29 -35.71 -4.21
N LEU A 5 -56.11 -36.47 -5.30
CA LEU A 5 -54.78 -36.57 -5.94
C LEU A 5 -54.31 -35.26 -6.50
N PHE A 6 -55.20 -34.46 -7.10
CA PHE A 6 -54.90 -33.13 -7.61
C PHE A 6 -54.50 -32.17 -6.49
N LEU A 7 -55.22 -32.18 -5.36
CA LEU A 7 -54.86 -31.36 -4.20
C LEU A 7 -53.50 -31.76 -3.61
N ILE A 8 -53.20 -33.05 -3.50
CA ILE A 8 -51.90 -33.50 -3.03
C ILE A 8 -50.79 -33.05 -3.96
N MET A 9 -50.95 -33.20 -5.29
CA MET A 9 -49.92 -32.75 -6.23
C MET A 9 -49.71 -31.24 -6.22
N THR A 10 -50.79 -30.47 -6.00
CA THR A 10 -50.71 -29.01 -6.00
C THR A 10 -50.07 -28.45 -4.72
N PHE A 11 -50.38 -29.07 -3.57
CA PHE A 11 -49.91 -28.59 -2.26
C PHE A 11 -48.64 -29.31 -1.77
N TYR A 12 -48.28 -30.46 -2.32
CA TYR A 12 -47.07 -31.20 -1.96
C TYR A 12 -45.76 -30.35 -2.01
N PRO A 13 -45.52 -29.53 -3.04
CA PRO A 13 -44.33 -28.68 -3.08
C PRO A 13 -44.26 -27.60 -1.96
N ILE A 14 -45.41 -27.20 -1.42
CA ILE A 14 -45.49 -26.18 -0.36
C ILE A 14 -45.09 -26.77 0.99
N PHE A 15 -45.38 -28.07 1.21
CA PHE A 15 -45.03 -28.74 2.48
C PHE A 15 -43.60 -29.29 2.51
N ILE A 16 -43.01 -29.55 1.34
CA ILE A 16 -41.60 -29.93 1.27
C ILE A 16 -40.76 -28.66 1.22
N LYS A 17 -40.48 -28.06 2.40
CA LYS A 17 -39.39 -27.14 2.53
C LYS A 17 -38.08 -27.90 2.30
N LYS A 18 -37.62 -27.95 1.04
CA LYS A 18 -36.21 -28.28 0.77
C LYS A 18 -35.37 -27.30 1.58
N LYS A 19 -34.79 -27.74 2.69
CA LYS A 19 -33.65 -27.01 3.29
C LYS A 19 -32.57 -27.02 2.21
N LEU A 20 -32.46 -25.89 1.49
CA LEU A 20 -31.28 -25.65 0.67
C LEU A 20 -30.08 -25.76 1.63
N PRO A 21 -29.06 -26.54 1.27
CA PRO A 21 -27.86 -26.53 2.07
C PRO A 21 -27.39 -25.07 2.12
N VAL A 22 -27.32 -24.51 3.30
CA VAL A 22 -26.69 -23.21 3.52
C VAL A 22 -25.20 -23.46 3.27
N SER A 23 -24.79 -23.32 2.01
CA SER A 23 -23.38 -23.22 1.68
C SER A 23 -22.92 -21.90 2.30
N SER A 24 -22.27 -21.96 3.45
CA SER A 24 -21.59 -20.76 3.96
C SER A 24 -20.52 -20.41 2.95
N MET A 25 -20.64 -19.24 2.30
CA MET A 25 -19.61 -18.71 1.40
C MET A 25 -18.32 -18.38 2.16
N HIS A 26 -18.34 -18.49 3.47
CA HIS A 26 -17.22 -18.21 4.36
C HIS A 26 -16.77 -19.52 5.01
N GLY A 27 -15.46 -19.72 5.06
CA GLY A 27 -14.85 -20.82 5.81
C GLY A 27 -15.04 -20.67 7.33
N ASP A 28 -14.63 -21.67 8.07
CA ASP A 28 -14.64 -21.64 9.53
C ASP A 28 -13.69 -20.56 10.08
N ILE A 29 -14.01 -20.03 11.24
CA ILE A 29 -13.16 -19.06 11.95
C ILE A 29 -11.83 -19.73 12.31
N VAL A 30 -10.72 -19.06 11.96
CA VAL A 30 -9.38 -19.52 12.34
C VAL A 30 -9.13 -19.22 13.80
N ALA A 31 -8.67 -20.22 14.58
CA ALA A 31 -8.23 -20.01 15.95
C ALA A 31 -6.97 -19.12 16.01
N LEU A 32 -6.98 -18.11 16.88
CA LEU A 32 -5.89 -17.13 17.00
C LEU A 32 -4.89 -17.47 18.14
N ASP A 33 -4.95 -18.68 18.66
CA ASP A 33 -4.13 -19.11 19.81
C ASP A 33 -2.62 -18.98 19.57
N ASN A 34 -2.19 -19.03 18.30
CA ASN A 34 -0.80 -18.92 17.90
C ASN A 34 -0.50 -17.61 17.14
N LEU A 35 -1.31 -16.57 17.34
CA LEU A 35 -1.09 -15.27 16.70
C LEU A 35 0.25 -14.66 17.13
N THR A 36 1.17 -14.53 16.18
CA THR A 36 2.45 -13.85 16.42
C THR A 36 2.42 -12.47 15.78
N VAL A 37 2.57 -11.43 16.58
CA VAL A 37 2.67 -10.05 16.11
C VAL A 37 4.14 -9.71 15.82
N LYS A 38 4.44 -9.38 14.57
CA LYS A 38 5.76 -8.90 14.17
C LYS A 38 5.73 -7.36 14.15
N PRO A 39 6.55 -6.67 14.95
CA PRO A 39 6.63 -5.21 14.89
C PRO A 39 7.28 -4.77 13.57
N THR A 40 6.81 -3.65 13.03
CA THR A 40 7.40 -3.02 11.85
C THR A 40 8.71 -2.35 12.25
N GLN A 41 9.81 -2.77 11.65
CA GLN A 41 11.16 -2.30 11.98
C GLN A 41 11.71 -1.31 10.97
N LYS A 42 11.37 -1.49 9.68
CA LYS A 42 11.85 -0.61 8.62
C LYS A 42 10.72 -0.16 7.69
N ILE A 43 10.42 1.12 7.72
CA ILE A 43 9.30 1.72 7.00
C ILE A 43 9.81 2.56 5.84
N GLY A 44 9.41 2.20 4.61
CA GLY A 44 9.63 3.04 3.43
C GLY A 44 8.54 4.08 3.28
N ILE A 45 8.89 5.30 2.89
CA ILE A 45 7.98 6.41 2.68
C ILE A 45 8.23 6.97 1.28
N ALA A 46 7.30 6.78 0.36
CA ALA A 46 7.40 7.31 -1.00
C ALA A 46 6.90 8.76 -1.04
N LEU A 47 7.79 9.70 -1.33
CA LEU A 47 7.56 11.15 -1.31
C LEU A 47 7.55 11.72 -2.73
N ASP A 48 6.68 12.70 -2.97
CA ASP A 48 6.56 13.41 -4.25
C ASP A 48 6.88 14.91 -4.14
N PHE A 49 7.45 15.36 -3.01
CA PHE A 49 7.76 16.74 -2.68
C PHE A 49 6.57 17.70 -2.79
N THR A 50 5.43 17.26 -2.27
CA THR A 50 4.20 18.02 -2.22
C THR A 50 3.83 18.44 -0.78
N LEU A 51 2.87 19.35 -0.63
CA LEU A 51 2.33 19.70 0.69
C LEU A 51 1.72 18.54 1.45
N ALA A 52 1.45 17.44 0.76
CA ALA A 52 0.92 16.22 1.34
C ALA A 52 1.98 15.37 2.07
N ASP A 53 3.26 15.62 1.83
CA ASP A 53 4.35 14.84 2.40
C ASP A 53 4.37 14.90 3.93
N GLU A 54 4.04 16.04 4.52
CA GLU A 54 3.93 16.17 5.99
C GLU A 54 2.94 15.15 6.56
N LYS A 55 1.74 15.08 5.96
CA LYS A 55 0.70 14.14 6.37
C LYS A 55 1.15 12.70 6.17
N LEU A 56 1.80 12.41 5.04
CA LEU A 56 2.31 11.09 4.71
C LEU A 56 3.38 10.63 5.71
N ILE A 57 4.35 11.50 6.00
CA ILE A 57 5.41 11.25 6.99
C ILE A 57 4.79 11.02 8.38
N ALA A 58 3.84 11.86 8.81
CA ALA A 58 3.18 11.71 10.10
C ALA A 58 2.49 10.34 10.25
N HIS A 59 1.77 9.90 9.21
CA HIS A 59 1.15 8.57 9.22
C HIS A 59 2.19 7.45 9.25
N ALA A 60 3.30 7.58 8.53
CA ALA A 60 4.38 6.61 8.53
C ALA A 60 5.07 6.51 9.90
N LEU A 61 5.35 7.64 10.54
CA LEU A 61 5.95 7.67 11.88
C LEU A 61 5.04 7.01 12.92
N ALA A 62 3.72 7.15 12.78
CA ALA A 62 2.75 6.52 13.67
C ALA A 62 2.68 4.98 13.56
N GLN A 63 3.20 4.39 12.46
CA GLN A 63 3.29 2.93 12.29
C GLN A 63 4.55 2.34 12.93
N GLY A 64 5.57 3.15 13.17
CA GLY A 64 6.82 2.71 13.76
C GLY A 64 6.74 2.53 15.28
N GLN A 65 7.69 1.81 15.80
CA GLN A 65 7.92 1.64 17.24
C GLN A 65 9.27 2.25 17.62
N GLN A 66 9.59 2.23 18.90
CA GLN A 66 10.92 2.64 19.38
C GLN A 66 12.01 1.78 18.71
N GLY A 67 12.94 2.44 18.00
CA GLY A 67 13.99 1.76 17.24
C GLY A 67 13.65 1.42 15.79
N SER A 68 12.46 1.78 15.30
CA SER A 68 12.14 1.67 13.87
C SER A 68 13.01 2.63 13.05
N ASN A 69 13.37 2.17 11.84
CA ASN A 69 14.12 2.95 10.86
C ASN A 69 13.21 3.36 9.71
N TYR A 70 13.44 4.53 9.15
CA TYR A 70 12.64 5.07 8.04
C TYR A 70 13.51 5.27 6.81
N VAL A 71 12.99 4.90 5.65
CA VAL A 71 13.64 5.11 4.35
C VAL A 71 12.79 6.07 3.54
N LEU A 72 13.25 7.30 3.34
CA LEU A 72 12.60 8.27 2.47
C LEU A 72 12.95 7.92 1.02
N ILE A 73 11.93 7.67 0.22
CA ILE A 73 12.06 7.21 -1.16
C ILE A 73 11.50 8.28 -2.09
N HIS A 74 12.28 8.72 -3.06
CA HIS A 74 11.80 9.53 -4.17
C HIS A 74 12.27 8.96 -5.51
N VAL A 75 11.50 9.14 -6.58
CA VAL A 75 11.88 8.72 -7.92
C VAL A 75 11.98 9.93 -8.83
N VAL A 76 13.19 10.21 -9.27
CA VAL A 76 13.48 11.33 -10.19
C VAL A 76 12.89 11.07 -11.56
N GLU A 77 12.15 12.04 -12.09
CA GLU A 77 11.43 11.93 -13.38
C GLU A 77 12.05 12.74 -14.52
N SER A 78 13.25 13.29 -14.32
CA SER A 78 13.93 14.02 -15.39
C SER A 78 14.23 13.15 -16.61
N VAL A 79 14.33 13.79 -17.77
CA VAL A 79 14.68 13.10 -19.03
C VAL A 79 16.03 12.43 -18.92
N SER A 80 17.04 13.11 -18.35
CA SER A 80 18.36 12.53 -18.14
C SER A 80 18.35 11.37 -17.15
N ALA A 81 17.59 11.46 -16.04
CA ALA A 81 17.42 10.37 -15.11
C ALA A 81 16.75 9.16 -15.75
N HIS A 82 15.85 9.37 -16.70
CA HIS A 82 15.22 8.28 -17.45
C HIS A 82 16.23 7.49 -18.28
N TYR A 83 17.19 8.15 -18.92
CA TYR A 83 18.18 7.49 -19.79
C TYR A 83 19.44 7.04 -19.03
N LEU A 84 19.98 7.89 -18.16
CA LEU A 84 21.25 7.67 -17.48
C LEU A 84 21.08 6.99 -16.11
N GLY A 85 19.86 7.05 -15.53
CA GLY A 85 19.60 6.52 -14.18
C GLY A 85 20.46 7.20 -13.12
N ALA A 86 21.10 6.41 -12.27
CA ALA A 86 21.96 6.92 -11.19
C ALA A 86 23.23 7.67 -11.67
N ALA A 87 23.56 7.61 -12.97
CA ALA A 87 24.63 8.39 -13.58
C ALA A 87 24.16 9.78 -14.05
N SER A 88 22.89 10.13 -13.81
CA SER A 88 22.36 11.46 -14.10
C SER A 88 22.92 12.46 -13.08
N ASP A 89 23.51 13.52 -13.59
CA ASP A 89 24.01 14.68 -12.79
C ASP A 89 23.33 15.96 -13.27
N ASP A 90 22.01 15.87 -13.47
CA ASP A 90 21.22 17.06 -13.80
C ASP A 90 20.75 17.80 -12.55
N GLU A 91 20.31 19.05 -12.77
CA GLU A 91 19.87 19.92 -11.71
C GLU A 91 18.68 19.35 -10.92
N GLU A 92 17.76 18.66 -11.59
CA GLU A 92 16.58 18.06 -10.95
C GLU A 92 16.99 16.94 -10.00
N THR A 93 17.88 16.05 -10.42
CA THR A 93 18.43 14.98 -9.56
C THR A 93 19.11 15.56 -8.32
N ARG A 94 19.89 16.63 -8.49
CA ARG A 94 20.59 17.30 -7.37
C ARG A 94 19.60 17.96 -6.41
N LEU A 95 18.60 18.67 -6.92
CA LEU A 95 17.57 19.32 -6.10
C LEU A 95 16.72 18.30 -5.33
N ASP A 96 16.38 17.18 -5.94
CA ASP A 96 15.62 16.13 -5.28
C ASP A 96 16.44 15.42 -4.20
N GLN A 97 17.73 15.23 -4.41
CA GLN A 97 18.64 14.75 -3.36
C GLN A 97 18.74 15.73 -2.19
N GLU A 98 18.83 17.03 -2.47
CA GLU A 98 18.86 18.08 -1.44
C GLU A 98 17.56 18.11 -0.63
N ARG A 99 16.41 17.98 -1.26
CA ARG A 99 15.08 17.91 -0.59
C ARG A 99 14.97 16.69 0.32
N LEU A 100 15.37 15.51 -0.16
CA LEU A 100 15.40 14.30 0.66
C LEU A 100 16.34 14.46 1.87
N SER A 101 17.52 15.04 1.66
CA SER A 101 18.49 15.26 2.72
C SER A 101 17.96 16.24 3.77
N GLU A 102 17.20 17.25 3.36
CA GLU A 102 16.56 18.19 4.28
C GLU A 102 15.48 17.53 5.12
N TYR A 103 14.61 16.69 4.53
CA TYR A 103 13.64 15.90 5.29
C TYR A 103 14.32 14.94 6.26
N GLN A 104 15.38 14.27 5.82
CA GLN A 104 16.19 13.41 6.70
C GLN A 104 16.71 14.19 7.90
N ARG A 105 17.37 15.31 7.68
CA ARG A 105 17.92 16.16 8.74
C ARG A 105 16.86 16.61 9.76
N GLN A 106 15.68 17.02 9.28
CA GLN A 106 14.57 17.44 10.15
C GLN A 106 14.04 16.30 11.02
N LEU A 107 13.95 15.10 10.47
CA LEU A 107 13.46 13.92 11.19
C LEU A 107 14.52 13.39 12.17
N GLU A 108 15.80 13.41 11.81
CA GLU A 108 16.91 13.05 12.70
C GLU A 108 16.98 13.99 13.89
N GLN A 109 16.75 15.30 13.70
CA GLN A 109 16.66 16.27 14.80
C GLN A 109 15.51 15.98 15.78
N LYS A 110 14.46 15.29 15.32
CA LYS A 110 13.35 14.81 16.15
C LYS A 110 13.62 13.44 16.78
N GLY A 111 14.79 12.84 16.54
CA GLY A 111 15.22 11.57 17.13
C GLY A 111 14.85 10.34 16.33
N TYR A 112 14.40 10.47 15.07
CA TYR A 112 14.10 9.33 14.21
C TYR A 112 15.35 8.86 13.46
N ALA A 113 15.51 7.55 13.31
CA ALA A 113 16.55 6.95 12.48
C ALA A 113 16.08 6.93 11.01
N VAL A 114 16.71 7.73 10.16
CA VAL A 114 16.24 7.97 8.78
C VAL A 114 17.38 7.78 7.78
N SER A 115 17.06 7.19 6.64
CA SER A 115 17.93 7.14 5.46
C SER A 115 17.15 7.57 4.21
N THR A 116 17.86 7.89 3.14
CA THR A 116 17.27 8.32 1.88
C THR A 116 17.62 7.38 0.75
N ALA A 117 16.74 7.26 -0.24
CA ALA A 117 16.96 6.49 -1.45
C ALA A 117 16.31 7.18 -2.66
N LEU A 118 17.12 7.45 -3.70
CA LEU A 118 16.63 7.91 -4.99
C LEU A 118 16.41 6.74 -5.94
N GLY A 119 15.26 6.76 -6.60
CA GLY A 119 14.93 5.88 -7.71
C GLY A 119 15.06 6.62 -9.06
N PHE A 120 15.19 5.86 -10.13
CA PHE A 120 15.35 6.39 -11.48
C PHE A 120 14.55 5.57 -12.48
N LYS A 121 14.26 6.15 -13.64
CA LYS A 121 13.60 5.50 -14.77
C LYS A 121 12.12 5.19 -14.51
N ASN A 122 11.79 3.93 -14.32
CA ASN A 122 10.41 3.51 -14.10
C ASN A 122 10.05 3.58 -12.61
N ARG A 123 9.09 4.42 -12.24
CA ARG A 123 8.67 4.69 -10.86
C ARG A 123 8.36 3.41 -10.09
N THR A 124 7.52 2.53 -10.63
CA THR A 124 7.15 1.26 -9.98
C THR A 124 8.36 0.36 -9.76
N ALA A 125 9.18 0.16 -10.79
CA ALA A 125 10.36 -0.70 -10.70
C ALA A 125 11.40 -0.15 -9.72
N ALA A 126 11.59 1.17 -9.70
CA ALA A 126 12.49 1.85 -8.78
C ALA A 126 12.05 1.68 -7.33
N ILE A 127 10.77 1.93 -7.01
CA ILE A 127 10.22 1.74 -5.66
C ILE A 127 10.38 0.29 -5.21
N VAL A 128 9.98 -0.68 -6.03
CA VAL A 128 10.08 -2.11 -5.71
C VAL A 128 11.53 -2.52 -5.44
N LYS A 129 12.47 -2.04 -6.26
CA LYS A 129 13.91 -2.29 -6.08
C LYS A 129 14.43 -1.69 -4.77
N ILE A 130 14.10 -0.42 -4.48
CA ILE A 130 14.53 0.26 -3.24
C ILE A 130 13.97 -0.47 -2.00
N VAL A 131 12.71 -0.87 -2.03
CA VAL A 131 12.08 -1.65 -0.96
C VAL A 131 12.83 -2.94 -0.68
N ALA A 132 13.19 -3.68 -1.74
CA ALA A 132 13.95 -4.93 -1.63
C ALA A 132 15.38 -4.71 -1.13
N ASP A 133 16.12 -3.78 -1.74
CA ASP A 133 17.51 -3.49 -1.40
C ASP A 133 17.67 -3.02 0.06
N ASN A 134 16.72 -2.22 0.54
CA ASN A 134 16.73 -1.70 1.89
C ASN A 134 16.04 -2.63 2.91
N LYS A 135 15.48 -3.76 2.49
CA LYS A 135 14.73 -4.69 3.34
C LYS A 135 13.62 -3.98 4.12
N VAL A 136 12.86 -3.15 3.42
CA VAL A 136 11.69 -2.47 3.97
C VAL A 136 10.61 -3.51 4.27
N ASP A 137 10.00 -3.44 5.44
CA ASP A 137 8.95 -4.38 5.89
C ASP A 137 7.54 -3.78 5.89
N MET A 138 7.41 -2.47 5.64
CA MET A 138 6.17 -1.77 5.33
C MET A 138 6.45 -0.57 4.41
N LEU A 139 5.62 -0.36 3.39
CA LEU A 139 5.69 0.82 2.52
C LEU A 139 4.50 1.74 2.77
N VAL A 140 4.74 3.05 2.84
CA VAL A 140 3.71 4.09 2.94
C VAL A 140 3.73 4.93 1.68
N MET A 141 2.57 5.10 1.04
CA MET A 141 2.40 5.86 -0.21
C MET A 141 1.21 6.80 -0.12
N GLY A 142 1.32 7.96 -0.74
CA GLY A 142 0.21 8.91 -0.88
C GLY A 142 -0.67 8.60 -2.09
N ALA A 143 -1.99 8.65 -1.90
CA ALA A 143 -2.96 8.63 -2.99
C ALA A 143 -3.56 10.02 -3.18
N HIS A 144 -3.38 10.62 -4.36
CA HIS A 144 -4.08 11.86 -4.71
C HIS A 144 -5.49 11.51 -5.18
N GLY A 145 -6.50 11.91 -4.39
CA GLY A 145 -7.90 11.77 -4.78
C GLY A 145 -8.22 12.76 -5.90
N HIS A 146 -8.51 12.30 -7.10
CA HIS A 146 -9.13 13.14 -8.12
C HIS A 146 -10.56 13.46 -7.69
N LYS A 147 -10.84 14.73 -7.36
CA LYS A 147 -12.19 15.22 -7.08
C LYS A 147 -13.03 15.06 -8.34
N GLY A 148 -13.87 14.04 -8.42
CA GLY A 148 -14.87 13.92 -9.48
C GLY A 148 -15.15 12.53 -10.04
N ILE A 149 -14.38 11.50 -9.73
CA ILE A 149 -14.65 10.13 -10.17
C ILE A 149 -15.07 9.31 -8.94
N LYS A 150 -16.27 8.74 -8.99
CA LYS A 150 -16.88 7.97 -7.88
C LYS A 150 -16.22 6.63 -7.59
N ASP A 151 -15.15 6.28 -8.29
CA ASP A 151 -14.43 5.04 -8.11
C ASP A 151 -13.08 5.34 -7.45
N TYR A 152 -12.78 4.61 -6.39
CA TYR A 152 -11.49 4.57 -5.70
C TYR A 152 -10.41 3.99 -6.64
N ILE A 153 -10.05 4.74 -7.67
CA ILE A 153 -8.92 4.36 -8.53
C ILE A 153 -7.67 4.88 -7.84
N PHE A 154 -6.99 4.01 -7.11
CA PHE A 154 -5.61 4.25 -6.72
C PHE A 154 -4.79 4.49 -7.99
N GLY A 155 -3.93 5.53 -8.00
CA GLY A 155 -3.12 5.82 -9.19
C GLY A 155 -2.36 4.58 -9.66
N GLU A 156 -2.11 4.48 -10.97
CA GLU A 156 -1.48 3.33 -11.64
C GLU A 156 -0.19 2.85 -10.94
N THR A 157 0.58 3.77 -10.39
CA THR A 157 1.81 3.46 -9.64
C THR A 157 1.50 2.66 -8.36
N ILE A 158 0.50 3.07 -7.58
CA ILE A 158 0.12 2.42 -6.32
C ILE A 158 -0.34 0.99 -6.61
N GLU A 159 -1.25 0.81 -7.57
CA GLU A 159 -1.72 -0.52 -7.97
C GLU A 159 -0.58 -1.42 -8.42
N SER A 160 0.29 -0.90 -9.29
CA SER A 160 1.43 -1.65 -9.82
C SER A 160 2.44 -2.03 -8.73
N VAL A 161 2.72 -1.14 -7.78
CA VAL A 161 3.63 -1.40 -6.65
C VAL A 161 3.02 -2.43 -5.70
N ARG A 162 1.76 -2.26 -5.33
CA ARG A 162 1.04 -3.16 -4.42
C ARG A 162 1.03 -4.61 -4.93
N HIS A 163 0.84 -4.81 -6.23
CA HIS A 163 0.84 -6.15 -6.83
C HIS A 163 2.24 -6.81 -6.90
N LYS A 164 3.30 -6.01 -6.83
CA LYS A 164 4.68 -6.51 -6.92
C LYS A 164 5.37 -6.70 -5.57
N LEU A 165 4.80 -6.16 -4.51
CA LEU A 165 5.35 -6.27 -3.16
C LEU A 165 4.61 -7.34 -2.33
N ASN A 166 5.38 -8.09 -1.53
CA ASN A 166 4.86 -9.05 -0.55
C ASN A 166 4.88 -8.51 0.89
N ILE A 167 4.93 -7.18 1.04
CA ILE A 167 4.90 -6.49 2.34
C ILE A 167 3.62 -5.64 2.44
N PRO A 168 3.18 -5.28 3.66
CA PRO A 168 2.09 -4.33 3.83
C PRO A 168 2.36 -3.00 3.13
N VAL A 169 1.34 -2.47 2.45
CA VAL A 169 1.37 -1.13 1.84
C VAL A 169 0.26 -0.30 2.46
N LEU A 170 0.64 0.75 3.20
CA LEU A 170 -0.28 1.72 3.75
C LEU A 170 -0.50 2.84 2.73
N ILE A 171 -1.73 3.04 2.32
CA ILE A 171 -2.11 4.11 1.40
C ILE A 171 -2.78 5.22 2.18
N VAL A 172 -2.23 6.42 2.11
CA VAL A 172 -2.73 7.62 2.78
C VAL A 172 -3.40 8.52 1.75
N ASN A 173 -4.67 8.81 1.91
CA ASN A 173 -5.37 9.80 1.09
C ASN A 173 -4.85 11.21 1.42
N VAL A 174 -4.30 11.87 0.45
CA VAL A 174 -3.66 13.19 0.56
C VAL A 174 -4.32 14.23 -0.30
#